data_bdd79db0e873ca777c15e3a304b6e1f8
#
_entry.id   bdd79db0e873ca777c15e3a304b6e1f8
#
_cell.length_a   1.000
_cell.length_b   1.000
_cell.length_c   1.000
_cell.angle_alpha   90.00
_cell.angle_beta   90.00
_cell.angle_gamma   90.00
#
_symmetry.space_group_name_H-M   'P 1'
#
loop_
_entity.id
_entity.type
_entity.pdbx_description
1 polymer ?
#
loop_
_entity_poly.entity_id
_entity_poly.type
_entity_poly.pdbx_seq_one_letter_code
_entity_poly.pdbx_strand_id
1 'polypeptide(L)'
;MFKDEFVFYASGILEGDAGSQLDSFNRALKDYGYDGDVCHTWMDAFAGLKDILTKCNNRNRSVVFIDELPCFDTYDSKFLPALDWFWNTFDSARSDVVFIVCGSSTSWMLNNLLNNKKGLYNRLTRIIHLRPFKLREVELFARANRSYWERIDVLKMYCVLGGVPLYWSLIDYTKSVEENIDLMFFAESPIFEGEYKKIMGSVFKNPGNYLKIIDLLCKRKFGMTRTEITEKTGLTGGYLTEFLDNLEGCDFVKRFDSSKKTKDKIWQVIDPFILFYHHFSPYKTSYDTHFWQKSINTPATNTWYGFAFERICMLHVEEILYALHLDVVPTNWYSWRSRESEDKVQIDLVIERADNTITIAEIKFNALKEYTINKDEYQKILNRVGVFQEETKTKKGIQTAMITTFGMRRNSYSGCIQNSITIKDIFDAKC
;
A
#
# COMPACT_ATOMS: atom_id res chain seq x y z
N MET A 1 1.50 22.51 -8.93
CA MET A 1 2.30 22.37 -10.16
C MET A 1 1.55 22.89 -11.36
N PHE A 2 0.31 22.49 -11.64
CA PHE A 2 -0.44 22.92 -12.83
C PHE A 2 -1.60 23.89 -12.55
N LYS A 3 -1.69 24.51 -11.37
CA LYS A 3 -2.88 25.27 -10.92
C LYS A 3 -3.34 26.37 -11.88
N ASP A 4 -2.40 27.02 -12.55
CA ASP A 4 -2.68 28.10 -13.49
C ASP A 4 -2.74 27.63 -14.97
N GLU A 5 -2.57 26.30 -15.19
CA GLU A 5 -2.58 25.69 -16.53
C GLU A 5 -3.84 24.85 -16.78
N PHE A 6 -4.72 24.69 -15.74
CA PHE A 6 -5.97 23.95 -15.90
C PHE A 6 -6.93 24.71 -16.80
N VAL A 7 -7.23 24.11 -17.94
CA VAL A 7 -8.25 24.59 -18.89
C VAL A 7 -9.57 23.82 -18.75
N PHE A 8 -9.53 22.66 -18.08
CA PHE A 8 -10.72 21.87 -17.75
C PHE A 8 -10.46 20.94 -16.58
N TYR A 9 -11.41 20.88 -15.66
CA TYR A 9 -11.44 19.93 -14.55
C TYR A 9 -12.85 19.38 -14.39
N ALA A 10 -12.99 18.07 -14.32
CA ALA A 10 -14.24 17.40 -13.97
C ALA A 10 -13.96 16.25 -13.00
N SER A 11 -14.90 15.98 -12.09
CA SER A 11 -14.82 14.85 -11.16
C SER A 11 -16.08 14.01 -11.26
N GLY A 12 -15.88 12.67 -11.33
CA GLY A 12 -16.98 11.72 -11.28
C GLY A 12 -17.65 11.70 -9.90
N ILE A 13 -18.95 11.44 -9.88
CA ILE A 13 -19.73 11.35 -8.65
C ILE A 13 -19.77 9.89 -8.19
N LEU A 14 -19.32 9.64 -6.97
CA LEU A 14 -19.37 8.29 -6.39
C LEU A 14 -20.84 7.84 -6.29
N GLU A 15 -21.13 6.62 -6.76
CA GLU A 15 -22.49 6.04 -6.81
C GLU A 15 -23.51 6.84 -7.64
N GLY A 16 -23.06 7.78 -8.48
CA GLY A 16 -23.92 8.51 -9.40
C GLY A 16 -24.44 7.65 -10.56
N ASP A 17 -25.67 7.89 -10.97
CA ASP A 17 -26.22 7.28 -12.19
C ASP A 17 -25.71 7.98 -13.46
N ALA A 18 -26.06 7.46 -14.64
CA ALA A 18 -25.60 7.99 -15.92
C ALA A 18 -26.00 9.46 -16.15
N GLY A 19 -27.19 9.83 -15.68
CA GLY A 19 -27.71 11.21 -15.79
C GLY A 19 -26.91 12.17 -14.92
N SER A 20 -26.73 11.85 -13.63
CA SER A 20 -25.98 12.69 -12.68
C SER A 20 -24.51 12.83 -13.08
N GLN A 21 -23.90 11.80 -13.68
CA GLN A 21 -22.53 11.88 -14.19
C GLN A 21 -22.43 12.88 -15.35
N LEU A 22 -23.35 12.77 -16.32
CA LEU A 22 -23.37 13.65 -17.47
C LEU A 22 -23.69 15.11 -17.08
N ASP A 23 -24.62 15.29 -16.13
CA ASP A 23 -24.96 16.61 -15.57
C ASP A 23 -23.76 17.27 -14.87
N SER A 24 -22.98 16.49 -14.09
CA SER A 24 -21.76 16.98 -13.47
C SER A 24 -20.74 17.44 -14.52
N PHE A 25 -20.57 16.65 -15.56
CA PHE A 25 -19.66 17.01 -16.67
C PHE A 25 -20.14 18.25 -17.43
N ASN A 26 -21.45 18.38 -17.68
CA ASN A 26 -22.06 19.58 -18.29
C ASN A 26 -21.83 20.83 -17.45
N ARG A 27 -21.92 20.74 -16.13
CA ARG A 27 -21.61 21.88 -15.23
C ARG A 27 -20.13 22.27 -15.37
N ALA A 28 -19.24 21.29 -15.35
CA ALA A 28 -17.83 21.54 -15.56
C ALA A 28 -17.56 22.21 -16.91
N LEU A 29 -18.20 21.76 -18.01
CA LEU A 29 -18.08 22.40 -19.31
C LEU A 29 -18.46 23.89 -19.26
N LYS A 30 -19.56 24.22 -18.59
CA LYS A 30 -20.02 25.61 -18.44
C LYS A 30 -19.08 26.45 -17.59
N ASP A 31 -18.57 25.89 -16.48
CA ASP A 31 -17.63 26.56 -15.58
C ASP A 31 -16.31 26.92 -16.30
N TYR A 32 -15.94 26.12 -17.30
CA TYR A 32 -14.76 26.35 -18.13
C TYR A 32 -15.04 27.02 -19.50
N GLY A 33 -16.22 27.67 -19.63
CA GLY A 33 -16.52 28.58 -20.74
C GLY A 33 -17.13 27.93 -21.98
N TYR A 34 -17.71 26.74 -21.85
CA TYR A 34 -18.56 26.21 -22.94
C TYR A 34 -19.87 26.95 -22.99
N ASP A 35 -20.15 27.57 -24.15
CA ASP A 35 -21.32 28.40 -24.41
C ASP A 35 -22.42 27.70 -25.23
N GLY A 36 -22.20 26.43 -25.60
CA GLY A 36 -23.17 25.60 -26.32
C GLY A 36 -24.34 25.10 -25.47
N ASP A 37 -25.23 24.34 -26.09
CA ASP A 37 -26.37 23.71 -25.44
C ASP A 37 -25.94 22.62 -24.44
N VAL A 38 -26.87 22.21 -23.58
CA VAL A 38 -26.64 21.09 -22.65
C VAL A 38 -26.41 19.80 -23.44
N CYS A 39 -25.31 19.12 -23.17
CA CYS A 39 -24.96 17.87 -23.82
C CYS A 39 -25.84 16.73 -23.30
N HIS A 40 -26.48 16.00 -24.19
CA HIS A 40 -27.35 14.86 -23.86
C HIS A 40 -26.64 13.50 -23.99
N THR A 41 -25.48 13.48 -24.61
CA THR A 41 -24.64 12.29 -24.76
C THR A 41 -23.20 12.56 -24.38
N TRP A 42 -22.44 11.55 -24.05
CA TRP A 42 -20.99 11.66 -23.84
C TRP A 42 -20.25 12.13 -25.07
N MET A 43 -20.77 11.79 -26.26
CA MET A 43 -20.18 12.25 -27.52
C MET A 43 -20.29 13.79 -27.64
N ASP A 44 -21.46 14.36 -27.32
CA ASP A 44 -21.66 15.80 -27.31
C ASP A 44 -20.82 16.47 -26.23
N ALA A 45 -20.70 15.86 -25.05
CA ALA A 45 -19.91 16.38 -23.93
C ALA A 45 -18.41 16.47 -24.29
N PHE A 46 -17.85 15.43 -24.92
CA PHE A 46 -16.47 15.50 -25.43
C PHE A 46 -16.29 16.42 -26.62
N ALA A 47 -17.32 16.61 -27.46
CA ALA A 47 -17.29 17.64 -28.48
C ALA A 47 -17.25 19.05 -27.86
N GLY A 48 -18.03 19.29 -26.77
CA GLY A 48 -17.96 20.54 -26.01
C GLY A 48 -16.58 20.77 -25.39
N LEU A 49 -15.94 19.75 -24.86
CA LEU A 49 -14.55 19.83 -24.35
C LEU A 49 -13.57 20.19 -25.48
N LYS A 50 -13.73 19.62 -26.67
CA LYS A 50 -12.94 19.97 -27.86
C LYS A 50 -13.09 21.45 -28.22
N ASP A 51 -14.31 22.00 -28.11
CA ASP A 51 -14.55 23.42 -28.40
C ASP A 51 -13.84 24.35 -27.42
N ILE A 52 -13.86 24.01 -26.10
CA ILE A 52 -13.10 24.71 -25.06
C ILE A 52 -11.61 24.72 -25.43
N LEU A 53 -11.04 23.53 -25.69
CA LEU A 53 -9.61 23.38 -26.00
C LEU A 53 -9.20 24.07 -27.30
N THR A 54 -10.11 24.19 -28.27
CA THR A 54 -9.85 24.89 -29.54
C THR A 54 -9.83 26.42 -29.36
N LYS A 55 -10.67 26.92 -28.42
CA LYS A 55 -10.72 28.34 -28.04
C LYS A 55 -9.53 28.76 -27.18
N CYS A 56 -8.93 27.80 -26.43
CA CYS A 56 -7.75 28.04 -25.61
C CYS A 56 -6.50 28.24 -26.49
N ASN A 57 -6.28 29.45 -26.95
CA ASN A 57 -5.15 29.85 -27.81
C ASN A 57 -3.90 30.17 -26.95
N ASN A 58 -3.65 29.41 -25.88
CA ASN A 58 -2.53 29.66 -25.00
C ASN A 58 -1.23 29.10 -25.57
N ARG A 59 -0.20 29.96 -25.62
CA ARG A 59 1.20 29.55 -25.94
C ARG A 59 1.79 28.58 -24.88
N ASN A 60 1.06 28.34 -23.80
CA ASN A 60 1.43 27.46 -22.70
C ASN A 60 0.64 26.15 -22.80
N ARG A 61 1.09 25.10 -22.07
CA ARG A 61 0.38 23.82 -21.98
C ARG A 61 -1.03 24.00 -21.45
N SER A 62 -1.98 23.32 -22.09
CA SER A 62 -3.35 23.19 -21.62
C SER A 62 -3.51 21.89 -20.87
N VAL A 63 -3.91 21.94 -19.58
CA VAL A 63 -4.11 20.74 -18.77
C VAL A 63 -5.59 20.44 -18.63
N VAL A 64 -5.98 19.26 -19.08
CA VAL A 64 -7.29 18.65 -18.83
C VAL A 64 -7.12 17.62 -17.71
N PHE A 65 -7.91 17.73 -16.65
CA PHE A 65 -7.87 16.79 -15.54
C PHE A 65 -9.26 16.20 -15.31
N ILE A 66 -9.39 14.89 -15.43
CA ILE A 66 -10.62 14.15 -15.11
C ILE A 66 -10.35 13.26 -13.90
N ASP A 67 -10.98 13.63 -12.80
CA ASP A 67 -10.89 12.93 -11.52
C ASP A 67 -11.98 11.88 -11.40
N GLU A 68 -11.69 10.78 -10.69
CA GLU A 68 -12.59 9.64 -10.53
C GLU A 68 -13.20 9.17 -11.88
N LEU A 69 -12.34 9.04 -12.89
CA LEU A 69 -12.74 8.60 -14.24
C LEU A 69 -13.64 7.34 -14.25
N PRO A 70 -13.40 6.33 -13.42
CA PRO A 70 -14.25 5.13 -13.36
C PRO A 70 -15.72 5.41 -13.05
N CYS A 71 -16.02 6.51 -12.33
CA CYS A 71 -17.38 6.87 -11.97
C CYS A 71 -18.23 7.28 -13.18
N PHE A 72 -17.61 7.85 -14.21
CA PHE A 72 -18.31 8.23 -15.44
C PHE A 72 -18.73 7.03 -16.31
N ASP A 73 -18.05 5.87 -16.16
CA ASP A 73 -18.34 4.65 -16.92
C ASP A 73 -19.47 3.84 -16.23
N THR A 74 -20.66 4.38 -16.26
CA THR A 74 -21.84 3.68 -15.75
C THR A 74 -22.39 2.68 -16.77
N TYR A 75 -23.27 1.76 -16.33
CA TYR A 75 -23.84 0.75 -17.20
C TYR A 75 -24.50 1.41 -18.43
N ASP A 76 -24.12 0.95 -19.62
CA ASP A 76 -24.60 1.41 -20.95
C ASP A 76 -24.44 2.91 -21.24
N SER A 77 -23.57 3.63 -20.48
CA SER A 77 -23.37 5.08 -20.67
C SER A 77 -22.69 5.46 -21.98
N LYS A 78 -22.01 4.53 -22.64
CA LYS A 78 -21.16 4.76 -23.82
C LYS A 78 -20.03 5.78 -23.58
N PHE A 79 -19.62 5.96 -22.32
CA PHE A 79 -18.56 6.88 -21.93
C PHE A 79 -17.20 6.50 -22.58
N LEU A 80 -16.77 5.24 -22.42
CA LEU A 80 -15.49 4.77 -22.98
C LEU A 80 -15.41 4.93 -24.51
N PRO A 81 -16.42 4.57 -25.32
CA PRO A 81 -16.43 4.85 -26.74
C PRO A 81 -16.29 6.35 -27.09
N ALA A 82 -16.93 7.22 -26.32
CA ALA A 82 -16.86 8.66 -26.54
C ALA A 82 -15.47 9.22 -26.16
N LEU A 83 -14.89 8.76 -25.06
CA LEU A 83 -13.52 9.10 -24.68
C LEU A 83 -12.50 8.63 -25.72
N ASP A 84 -12.66 7.41 -26.24
CA ASP A 84 -11.81 6.87 -27.31
C ASP A 84 -11.92 7.68 -28.59
N TRP A 85 -13.12 8.08 -28.98
CA TRP A 85 -13.36 8.98 -30.12
C TRP A 85 -12.66 10.32 -29.93
N PHE A 86 -12.84 10.96 -28.77
CA PHE A 86 -12.21 12.25 -28.45
C PHE A 86 -10.69 12.16 -28.55
N TRP A 87 -10.09 11.16 -27.94
CA TRP A 87 -8.65 10.93 -28.00
C TRP A 87 -8.15 10.78 -29.44
N ASN A 88 -8.81 9.92 -30.22
CA ASN A 88 -8.39 9.61 -31.58
C ASN A 88 -8.54 10.79 -32.55
N THR A 89 -9.58 11.58 -32.38
CA THR A 89 -9.94 12.62 -33.37
C THR A 89 -9.35 13.97 -33.02
N PHE A 90 -8.96 14.18 -31.80
CA PHE A 90 -8.52 15.50 -31.35
C PHE A 90 -7.23 15.50 -30.51
N ASP A 91 -7.22 14.81 -29.37
CA ASP A 91 -6.15 14.94 -28.39
C ASP A 91 -4.83 14.34 -28.88
N SER A 92 -4.86 13.22 -29.59
CA SER A 92 -3.66 12.55 -30.12
C SER A 92 -2.85 13.41 -31.11
N ALA A 93 -3.45 14.43 -31.72
CA ALA A 93 -2.79 15.37 -32.64
C ALA A 93 -2.25 16.64 -31.95
N ARG A 94 -2.52 16.82 -30.66
CA ARG A 94 -2.18 18.02 -29.86
C ARG A 94 -0.98 17.77 -28.97
N SER A 95 0.12 18.42 -29.26
CA SER A 95 1.34 18.36 -28.41
C SER A 95 1.33 19.36 -27.23
N ASP A 96 0.38 20.27 -27.23
CA ASP A 96 0.18 21.34 -26.25
C ASP A 96 -0.85 20.93 -25.14
N VAL A 97 -1.55 19.82 -25.29
CA VAL A 97 -2.52 19.32 -24.31
C VAL A 97 -1.91 18.22 -23.44
N VAL A 98 -2.07 18.33 -22.13
CA VAL A 98 -1.76 17.29 -21.15
C VAL A 98 -3.07 16.78 -20.59
N PHE A 99 -3.44 15.56 -20.97
CA PHE A 99 -4.66 14.92 -20.52
C PHE A 99 -4.36 13.99 -19.35
N ILE A 100 -4.84 14.35 -18.17
CA ILE A 100 -4.61 13.61 -16.92
C ILE A 100 -5.92 12.97 -16.47
N VAL A 101 -5.89 11.69 -16.21
CA VAL A 101 -7.04 10.96 -15.64
C VAL A 101 -6.61 10.27 -14.36
N CYS A 102 -7.45 10.26 -13.34
CA CYS A 102 -7.22 9.48 -12.14
C CYS A 102 -8.49 8.73 -11.71
N GLY A 103 -8.32 7.80 -10.80
CA GLY A 103 -9.42 7.04 -10.21
C GLY A 103 -8.92 6.10 -9.13
N SER A 104 -9.74 5.93 -8.11
CA SER A 104 -9.49 5.04 -6.97
C SER A 104 -9.72 3.56 -7.30
N SER A 105 -10.55 3.27 -8.31
CA SER A 105 -10.82 1.89 -8.77
C SER A 105 -9.70 1.36 -9.63
N THR A 106 -8.64 0.85 -8.97
CA THR A 106 -7.45 0.30 -9.64
C THR A 106 -7.79 -0.79 -10.66
N SER A 107 -8.73 -1.69 -10.33
CA SER A 107 -9.17 -2.75 -11.25
C SER A 107 -9.79 -2.20 -12.53
N TRP A 108 -10.65 -1.18 -12.42
CA TRP A 108 -11.24 -0.54 -13.59
C TRP A 108 -10.17 0.13 -14.46
N MET A 109 -9.24 0.87 -13.83
CA MET A 109 -8.13 1.55 -14.51
C MET A 109 -7.24 0.55 -15.26
N LEU A 110 -6.88 -0.56 -14.61
CA LEU A 110 -6.08 -1.62 -15.21
C LEU A 110 -6.82 -2.29 -16.38
N ASN A 111 -8.09 -2.65 -16.20
CA ASN A 111 -8.83 -3.42 -17.19
C ASN A 111 -9.26 -2.57 -18.40
N ASN A 112 -9.63 -1.30 -18.20
CA ASN A 112 -10.18 -0.46 -19.25
C ASN A 112 -9.14 0.46 -19.92
N LEU A 113 -8.10 0.86 -19.21
CA LEU A 113 -7.07 1.74 -19.77
C LEU A 113 -5.77 1.00 -20.11
N LEU A 114 -5.31 0.07 -19.25
CA LEU A 114 -4.00 -0.57 -19.42
C LEU A 114 -4.06 -1.89 -20.18
N ASN A 115 -4.99 -2.77 -19.84
CA ASN A 115 -5.07 -4.14 -20.38
C ASN A 115 -6.07 -4.26 -21.54
N ASN A 116 -6.89 -3.27 -21.79
CA ASN A 116 -7.89 -3.32 -22.85
C ASN A 116 -7.24 -3.17 -24.22
N LYS A 117 -7.15 -4.26 -24.95
CA LYS A 117 -6.61 -4.28 -26.33
C LYS A 117 -7.47 -3.53 -27.34
N LYS A 118 -8.60 -2.94 -26.92
CA LYS A 118 -9.52 -2.15 -27.71
C LYS A 118 -9.50 -0.69 -27.19
N GLY A 119 -9.41 0.27 -28.06
CA GLY A 119 -9.54 1.67 -27.72
C GLY A 119 -8.25 2.30 -27.17
N LEU A 120 -8.18 2.63 -25.89
CA LEU A 120 -7.12 3.44 -25.27
C LEU A 120 -5.77 2.73 -25.05
N TYR A 121 -5.63 1.46 -25.44
CA TYR A 121 -4.38 0.71 -25.35
C TYR A 121 -3.21 1.41 -26.07
N ASN A 122 -2.03 1.42 -25.45
CA ASN A 122 -0.80 2.09 -25.96
C ASN A 122 -0.88 3.63 -26.12
N ARG A 123 -1.87 4.29 -25.50
CA ARG A 123 -2.01 5.75 -25.59
C ARG A 123 -1.58 6.48 -24.32
N LEU A 124 -1.39 5.74 -23.24
CA LEU A 124 -0.87 6.31 -22.00
C LEU A 124 0.63 6.55 -22.14
N THR A 125 1.03 7.81 -22.03
CA THR A 125 2.45 8.20 -22.05
C THR A 125 3.12 7.97 -20.71
N ARG A 126 2.36 8.03 -19.61
CA ARG A 126 2.87 7.78 -18.25
C ARG A 126 1.78 7.24 -17.34
N ILE A 127 2.17 6.27 -16.53
CA ILE A 127 1.34 5.71 -15.47
C ILE A 127 2.01 6.07 -14.15
N ILE A 128 1.22 6.64 -13.22
CA ILE A 128 1.67 7.00 -11.88
C ILE A 128 0.79 6.24 -10.90
N HIS A 129 1.39 5.28 -10.18
CA HIS A 129 0.74 4.62 -9.05
C HIS A 129 1.11 5.39 -7.78
N LEU A 130 0.15 6.13 -7.24
CA LEU A 130 0.33 6.84 -5.97
C LEU A 130 0.23 5.85 -4.82
N ARG A 131 1.38 5.45 -4.33
CA ARG A 131 1.48 4.54 -3.18
C ARG A 131 1.38 5.31 -1.86
N PRO A 132 0.99 4.64 -0.76
CA PRO A 132 1.12 5.20 0.57
C PRO A 132 2.55 5.69 0.83
N PHE A 133 2.69 6.74 1.62
CA PHE A 133 3.98 7.27 2.03
C PHE A 133 4.85 6.20 2.70
N LYS A 134 6.14 6.19 2.38
CA LYS A 134 7.15 5.43 3.10
C LYS A 134 7.53 6.12 4.42
N LEU A 135 8.26 5.45 5.29
CA LEU A 135 8.65 5.98 6.62
C LEU A 135 9.30 7.37 6.54
N ARG A 136 10.21 7.58 5.60
CA ARG A 136 10.85 8.88 5.39
C ARG A 136 9.85 9.96 5.00
N GLU A 137 8.89 9.64 4.13
CA GLU A 137 7.91 10.59 3.64
C GLU A 137 6.93 11.00 4.74
N VAL A 138 6.50 10.05 5.60
CA VAL A 138 5.67 10.39 6.77
C VAL A 138 6.45 11.20 7.80
N GLU A 139 7.75 10.95 8.00
CA GLU A 139 8.60 11.80 8.86
C GLU A 139 8.61 13.25 8.33
N LEU A 140 8.84 13.42 7.02
CA LEU A 140 8.83 14.75 6.39
C LEU A 140 7.47 15.43 6.50
N PHE A 141 6.38 14.68 6.27
CA PHE A 141 5.02 15.18 6.41
C PHE A 141 4.73 15.61 7.86
N ALA A 142 5.07 14.80 8.84
CA ALA A 142 4.90 15.12 10.25
C ALA A 142 5.70 16.38 10.64
N ARG A 143 6.97 16.49 10.23
CA ARG A 143 7.81 17.67 10.47
C ARG A 143 7.23 18.93 9.83
N ALA A 144 6.69 18.83 8.60
CA ALA A 144 6.00 19.96 7.95
C ALA A 144 4.78 20.44 8.74
N ASN A 145 4.14 19.54 9.50
CA ASN A 145 3.04 19.82 10.42
C ASN A 145 3.51 20.12 11.86
N ARG A 146 4.79 20.52 12.02
CA ARG A 146 5.41 20.92 13.30
C ARG A 146 5.48 19.81 14.35
N SER A 147 5.57 18.56 13.96
CA SER A 147 5.78 17.44 14.87
C SER A 147 7.17 17.49 15.52
N TYR A 148 7.22 17.21 16.83
CA TYR A 148 8.44 17.00 17.61
C TYR A 148 8.67 15.52 17.92
N TRP A 149 7.89 14.63 17.31
CA TRP A 149 8.01 13.20 17.53
C TRP A 149 9.38 12.67 17.10
N GLU A 150 9.91 11.78 17.90
CA GLU A 150 11.08 10.99 17.55
C GLU A 150 10.72 9.95 16.48
N ARG A 151 11.72 9.42 15.77
CA ARG A 151 11.52 8.40 14.74
C ARG A 151 10.81 7.14 15.25
N ILE A 152 11.00 6.79 16.50
CA ILE A 152 10.29 5.67 17.13
C ILE A 152 8.80 5.93 17.26
N ASP A 153 8.39 7.17 17.53
CA ASP A 153 7.00 7.55 17.62
C ASP A 153 6.35 7.56 16.23
N VAL A 154 7.07 8.08 15.23
CA VAL A 154 6.66 8.00 13.82
C VAL A 154 6.50 6.54 13.41
N LEU A 155 7.44 5.64 13.74
CA LEU A 155 7.34 4.21 13.46
C LEU A 155 6.14 3.57 14.16
N LYS A 156 5.93 3.84 15.45
CA LYS A 156 4.77 3.32 16.20
C LYS A 156 3.45 3.72 15.54
N MET A 157 3.31 4.99 15.17
CA MET A 157 2.10 5.46 14.48
C MET A 157 1.97 4.86 13.08
N TYR A 158 3.08 4.67 12.37
CA TYR A 158 3.09 3.99 11.08
C TYR A 158 2.66 2.51 11.20
N CYS A 159 2.99 1.83 12.29
CA CYS A 159 2.49 0.49 12.60
C CYS A 159 0.95 0.42 12.74
N VAL A 160 0.30 1.57 12.96
CA VAL A 160 -1.14 1.69 13.16
C VAL A 160 -1.85 2.21 11.90
N LEU A 161 -1.34 3.30 11.33
CA LEU A 161 -2.01 4.01 10.23
C LEU A 161 -1.46 3.67 8.83
N GLY A 162 -0.27 3.07 8.75
CA GLY A 162 0.45 3.00 7.49
C GLY A 162 0.87 4.37 6.97
N GLY A 163 0.98 4.49 5.65
CA GLY A 163 1.46 5.72 5.00
C GLY A 163 0.37 6.54 4.30
N VAL A 164 -0.90 6.39 4.61
CA VAL A 164 -1.98 7.15 3.96
C VAL A 164 -1.94 8.62 4.41
N PRO A 165 -1.65 9.60 3.51
CA PRO A 165 -1.45 11.00 3.90
C PRO A 165 -2.63 11.60 4.65
N LEU A 166 -3.86 11.25 4.28
CA LEU A 166 -5.08 11.71 4.94
C LEU A 166 -5.06 11.35 6.43
N TYR A 167 -4.68 10.14 6.79
CA TYR A 167 -4.64 9.72 8.21
C TYR A 167 -3.59 10.49 9.00
N TRP A 168 -2.45 10.79 8.40
CA TRP A 168 -1.40 11.61 9.01
C TRP A 168 -1.83 13.07 9.18
N SER A 169 -2.72 13.59 8.34
CA SER A 169 -3.28 14.95 8.50
C SER A 169 -4.28 15.07 9.66
N LEU A 170 -4.81 13.95 10.16
CA LEU A 170 -5.75 13.91 11.29
C LEU A 170 -5.05 13.80 12.66
N ILE A 171 -3.72 13.68 12.67
CA ILE A 171 -2.93 13.56 13.90
C ILE A 171 -2.86 14.92 14.61
N ASP A 172 -3.11 14.92 15.90
CA ASP A 172 -2.78 16.04 16.79
C ASP A 172 -1.33 15.89 17.28
N TYR A 173 -0.40 16.56 16.62
CA TYR A 173 1.02 16.49 16.93
C TYR A 173 1.40 17.14 18.27
N THR A 174 0.46 17.76 18.98
CA THR A 174 0.67 18.25 20.37
C THR A 174 0.50 17.15 21.41
N LYS A 175 -0.05 15.98 20.99
CA LYS A 175 -0.30 14.81 21.83
C LYS A 175 0.70 13.69 21.55
N SER A 176 0.79 12.75 22.47
CA SER A 176 1.55 11.52 22.29
C SER A 176 0.94 10.61 21.21
N VAL A 177 1.71 9.63 20.75
CA VAL A 177 1.23 8.57 19.83
C VAL A 177 0.05 7.83 20.44
N GLU A 178 0.16 7.50 21.72
CA GLU A 178 -0.82 6.70 22.44
C GLU A 178 -2.15 7.46 22.61
N GLU A 179 -2.10 8.75 22.90
CA GLU A 179 -3.30 9.61 22.95
C GLU A 179 -3.98 9.72 21.57
N ASN A 180 -3.20 9.87 20.51
CA ASN A 180 -3.75 9.90 19.15
C ASN A 180 -4.40 8.57 18.76
N ILE A 181 -3.80 7.43 19.12
CA ILE A 181 -4.40 6.12 18.86
C ILE A 181 -5.73 5.97 19.60
N ASP A 182 -5.81 6.40 20.87
CA ASP A 182 -7.07 6.38 21.62
C ASP A 182 -8.13 7.26 20.95
N LEU A 183 -7.82 8.48 20.55
CA LEU A 183 -8.72 9.39 19.85
C LEU A 183 -9.23 8.79 18.52
N MET A 184 -8.37 8.11 17.80
CA MET A 184 -8.68 7.58 16.47
C MET A 184 -9.50 6.28 16.52
N PHE A 185 -9.30 5.42 17.55
CA PHE A 185 -9.86 4.07 17.56
C PHE A 185 -10.73 3.74 18.79
N PHE A 186 -10.44 4.32 19.95
CA PHE A 186 -11.02 3.90 21.22
C PHE A 186 -11.87 4.97 21.93
N ALA A 187 -11.84 6.22 21.52
CA ALA A 187 -12.70 7.27 22.04
C ALA A 187 -14.19 6.89 21.96
N GLU A 188 -15.05 7.58 22.68
CA GLU A 188 -16.49 7.39 22.62
C GLU A 188 -17.03 7.55 21.18
N SER A 189 -16.54 8.55 20.46
CA SER A 189 -16.77 8.77 19.03
C SER A 189 -15.42 8.84 18.31
N PRO A 190 -14.84 7.68 17.96
CA PRO A 190 -13.49 7.67 17.38
C PRO A 190 -13.51 8.13 15.92
N ILE A 191 -12.42 8.79 15.53
CA ILE A 191 -12.26 9.35 14.17
C ILE A 191 -12.48 8.28 13.10
N PHE A 192 -11.98 7.06 13.30
CA PHE A 192 -12.06 5.96 12.34
C PHE A 192 -13.24 5.01 12.58
N GLU A 193 -14.34 5.51 13.13
CA GLU A 193 -15.54 4.70 13.28
C GLU A 193 -16.10 4.29 11.91
N GLY A 194 -16.19 2.97 11.69
CA GLY A 194 -16.65 2.40 10.43
C GLY A 194 -15.73 2.60 9.22
N GLU A 195 -14.55 3.21 9.41
CA GLU A 195 -13.64 3.58 8.32
C GLU A 195 -13.24 2.38 7.45
N TYR A 196 -12.95 1.22 8.04
CA TYR A 196 -12.63 0.00 7.27
C TYR A 196 -13.71 -0.36 6.25
N LYS A 197 -14.99 -0.30 6.66
CA LYS A 197 -16.10 -0.58 5.74
C LYS A 197 -16.27 0.50 4.68
N LYS A 198 -16.03 1.77 5.04
CA LYS A 198 -16.08 2.90 4.11
C LYS A 198 -15.02 2.76 3.03
N ILE A 199 -13.78 2.45 3.41
CA ILE A 199 -12.67 2.20 2.45
C ILE A 199 -13.05 1.07 1.48
N MET A 200 -13.50 -0.06 2.00
CA MET A 200 -13.84 -1.20 1.16
C MET A 200 -15.01 -0.90 0.22
N GLY A 201 -16.01 -0.14 0.68
CA GLY A 201 -17.15 0.30 -0.13
C GLY A 201 -16.78 1.35 -1.20
N SER A 202 -15.82 2.23 -0.91
CA SER A 202 -15.38 3.23 -1.90
C SER A 202 -14.53 2.64 -3.02
N VAL A 203 -13.74 1.60 -2.71
CA VAL A 203 -12.84 0.96 -3.68
C VAL A 203 -13.54 -0.12 -4.50
N PHE A 204 -14.47 -0.87 -3.88
CA PHE A 204 -15.11 -2.04 -4.51
C PHE A 204 -16.62 -1.91 -4.54
N LYS A 205 -17.21 -1.94 -5.72
CA LYS A 205 -18.66 -1.85 -5.93
C LYS A 205 -19.46 -2.92 -5.16
N ASN A 206 -18.89 -4.13 -4.98
CA ASN A 206 -19.49 -5.23 -4.21
C ASN A 206 -18.44 -5.79 -3.23
N PRO A 207 -18.23 -5.17 -2.05
CA PRO A 207 -17.09 -5.44 -1.18
C PRO A 207 -17.16 -6.78 -0.43
N GLY A 208 -18.28 -7.50 -0.43
CA GLY A 208 -18.50 -8.67 0.42
C GLY A 208 -17.45 -9.78 0.31
N ASN A 209 -17.03 -10.16 -0.91
CA ASN A 209 -16.00 -11.18 -1.11
C ASN A 209 -14.60 -10.65 -0.79
N TYR A 210 -14.33 -9.38 -1.04
CA TYR A 210 -13.07 -8.73 -0.66
C TYR A 210 -12.90 -8.69 0.86
N LEU A 211 -13.96 -8.29 1.58
CA LEU A 211 -13.99 -8.33 3.05
C LEU A 211 -13.74 -9.74 3.56
N LYS A 212 -14.41 -10.75 3.01
CA LYS A 212 -14.22 -12.16 3.39
C LYS A 212 -12.77 -12.63 3.25
N ILE A 213 -12.08 -12.22 2.19
CA ILE A 213 -10.67 -12.56 1.95
C ILE A 213 -9.77 -11.82 2.95
N ILE A 214 -9.96 -10.52 3.13
CA ILE A 214 -9.14 -9.71 4.06
C ILE A 214 -9.32 -10.20 5.50
N ASP A 215 -10.56 -10.40 5.96
CA ASP A 215 -10.89 -10.91 7.31
C ASP A 215 -10.22 -12.26 7.59
N LEU A 216 -10.16 -13.11 6.55
CA LEU A 216 -9.46 -14.38 6.64
C LEU A 216 -7.94 -14.22 6.75
N LEU A 217 -7.36 -13.36 5.89
CA LEU A 217 -5.91 -13.13 5.85
C LEU A 217 -5.40 -12.41 7.11
N CYS A 218 -6.17 -11.49 7.69
CA CYS A 218 -5.82 -10.80 8.95
C CYS A 218 -5.64 -11.76 10.12
N LYS A 219 -6.33 -12.90 10.13
CA LYS A 219 -6.20 -13.95 11.17
C LYS A 219 -4.93 -14.80 11.01
N ARG A 220 -4.15 -14.58 9.97
CA ARG A 220 -2.98 -15.40 9.62
C ARG A 220 -1.70 -14.59 9.59
N LYS A 221 -0.88 -14.71 10.63
CA LYS A 221 0.41 -14.00 10.73
C LYS A 221 1.27 -14.16 9.47
N PHE A 222 1.29 -15.34 8.89
CA PHE A 222 2.18 -15.69 7.77
C PHE A 222 1.49 -15.67 6.41
N GLY A 223 0.26 -15.16 6.35
CA GLY A 223 -0.54 -15.19 5.14
C GLY A 223 -1.05 -16.58 4.80
N MET A 224 -1.54 -16.73 3.58
CA MET A 224 -2.12 -17.98 3.07
C MET A 224 -1.78 -18.19 1.61
N THR A 225 -1.67 -19.44 1.22
CA THR A 225 -1.61 -19.85 -0.17
C THR A 225 -2.97 -19.68 -0.85
N ARG A 226 -2.98 -19.61 -2.18
CA ARG A 226 -4.23 -19.58 -2.94
C ARG A 226 -5.15 -20.77 -2.62
N THR A 227 -4.57 -21.96 -2.46
CA THR A 227 -5.31 -23.17 -2.12
C THR A 227 -6.03 -23.06 -0.78
N GLU A 228 -5.31 -22.61 0.25
CA GLU A 228 -5.90 -22.38 1.59
C GLU A 228 -7.01 -21.32 1.56
N ILE A 229 -6.84 -20.23 0.76
CA ILE A 229 -7.89 -19.21 0.58
C ILE A 229 -9.12 -19.83 -0.07
N THR A 230 -8.93 -20.62 -1.14
CA THR A 230 -10.02 -21.34 -1.83
C THR A 230 -10.78 -22.23 -0.85
N GLU A 231 -10.09 -23.07 -0.08
CA GLU A 231 -10.70 -24.00 0.87
C GLU A 231 -11.54 -23.29 1.95
N LYS A 232 -11.05 -22.11 2.43
CA LYS A 232 -11.72 -21.36 3.50
C LYS A 232 -12.83 -20.44 3.01
N THR A 233 -12.72 -19.93 1.78
CA THR A 233 -13.70 -18.97 1.24
C THR A 233 -14.72 -19.60 0.34
N GLY A 234 -14.41 -20.75 -0.29
CA GLY A 234 -15.16 -21.35 -1.39
C GLY A 234 -15.02 -20.62 -2.73
N LEU A 235 -14.20 -19.57 -2.81
CA LEU A 235 -13.95 -18.83 -4.04
C LEU A 235 -12.92 -19.57 -4.89
N THR A 236 -13.20 -19.76 -6.19
CA THR A 236 -12.36 -20.56 -7.09
C THR A 236 -12.13 -19.86 -8.42
N GLY A 237 -11.23 -20.42 -9.24
CA GLY A 237 -11.06 -20.05 -10.65
C GLY A 237 -10.68 -18.58 -10.86
N GLY A 238 -11.18 -18.02 -11.95
CA GLY A 238 -10.93 -16.64 -12.36
C GLY A 238 -11.40 -15.60 -11.35
N TYR A 239 -12.51 -15.85 -10.67
CA TYR A 239 -13.06 -14.93 -9.66
C TYR A 239 -12.08 -14.68 -8.50
N LEU A 240 -11.49 -15.75 -7.93
CA LEU A 240 -10.51 -15.57 -6.87
C LEU A 240 -9.26 -14.83 -7.37
N THR A 241 -8.84 -15.09 -8.62
CA THR A 241 -7.71 -14.35 -9.22
C THR A 241 -8.03 -12.87 -9.29
N GLU A 242 -9.19 -12.52 -9.80
CA GLU A 242 -9.63 -11.13 -9.91
C GLU A 242 -9.67 -10.44 -8.54
N PHE A 243 -10.27 -11.06 -7.52
CA PHE A 243 -10.31 -10.49 -6.17
C PHE A 243 -8.91 -10.26 -5.59
N LEU A 244 -8.00 -11.22 -5.74
CA LEU A 244 -6.65 -11.11 -5.21
C LEU A 244 -5.83 -10.07 -5.98
N ASP A 245 -5.94 -10.01 -7.30
CA ASP A 245 -5.24 -9.02 -8.13
C ASP A 245 -5.77 -7.59 -7.85
N ASN A 246 -7.07 -7.43 -7.64
CA ASN A 246 -7.67 -6.15 -7.26
C ASN A 246 -7.20 -5.70 -5.88
N LEU A 247 -7.18 -6.59 -4.88
CA LEU A 247 -6.67 -6.29 -3.54
C LEU A 247 -5.18 -5.94 -3.54
N GLU A 248 -4.38 -6.61 -4.38
CA GLU A 248 -2.96 -6.29 -4.56
C GLU A 248 -2.77 -4.95 -5.28
N GLY A 249 -3.59 -4.68 -6.31
CA GLY A 249 -3.56 -3.40 -7.04
C GLY A 249 -3.90 -2.19 -6.16
N CYS A 250 -4.68 -2.40 -5.09
CA CYS A 250 -5.04 -1.37 -4.10
C CYS A 250 -4.07 -1.31 -2.91
N ASP A 251 -2.96 -2.04 -2.93
CA ASP A 251 -1.97 -2.14 -1.85
C ASP A 251 -2.55 -2.63 -0.49
N PHE A 252 -3.69 -3.36 -0.49
CA PHE A 252 -4.23 -3.97 0.73
C PHE A 252 -3.57 -5.30 1.05
N VAL A 253 -3.24 -6.06 0.02
CA VAL A 253 -2.51 -7.32 0.15
C VAL A 253 -1.31 -7.35 -0.78
N LYS A 254 -0.37 -8.22 -0.49
CA LYS A 254 0.77 -8.49 -1.37
C LYS A 254 1.03 -9.99 -1.42
N ARG A 255 1.44 -10.45 -2.60
CA ARG A 255 1.92 -11.82 -2.77
C ARG A 255 3.43 -11.87 -2.60
N PHE A 256 3.88 -12.79 -1.79
CA PHE A 256 5.28 -13.05 -1.55
C PHE A 256 5.65 -14.45 -2.06
N ASP A 257 6.84 -14.59 -2.60
CA ASP A 257 7.37 -15.91 -2.90
C ASP A 257 7.72 -16.62 -1.59
N SER A 258 7.31 -17.87 -1.44
CA SER A 258 7.63 -18.68 -0.24
C SER A 258 8.88 -19.53 -0.43
N SER A 259 9.37 -19.63 -1.66
CA SER A 259 10.59 -20.35 -2.07
C SER A 259 10.90 -20.06 -3.53
N LYS A 260 12.06 -20.52 -4.04
CA LYS A 260 12.44 -20.45 -5.45
C LYS A 260 11.43 -21.11 -6.42
N LYS A 261 10.58 -22.00 -5.94
CA LYS A 261 9.55 -22.65 -6.76
C LYS A 261 8.35 -21.73 -6.85
N THR A 262 8.22 -21.02 -7.95
CA THR A 262 7.22 -19.99 -8.29
C THR A 262 5.74 -20.35 -8.11
N LYS A 263 5.39 -21.58 -7.75
CA LYS A 263 3.99 -22.04 -7.61
C LYS A 263 3.34 -21.74 -6.27
N ASP A 264 4.11 -21.49 -5.21
CA ASP A 264 3.57 -21.33 -3.86
C ASP A 264 3.69 -19.88 -3.38
N LYS A 265 2.95 -18.99 -4.00
CA LYS A 265 2.84 -17.61 -3.53
C LYS A 265 1.95 -17.55 -2.29
N ILE A 266 2.39 -16.77 -1.31
CA ILE A 266 1.65 -16.49 -0.07
C ILE A 266 1.09 -15.09 -0.14
N TRP A 267 -0.20 -14.98 0.09
CA TRP A 267 -0.93 -13.72 0.15
C TRP A 267 -0.98 -13.22 1.59
N GLN A 268 -0.63 -11.97 1.80
CA GLN A 268 -0.62 -11.33 3.11
C GLN A 268 -1.26 -9.96 3.05
N VAL A 269 -2.02 -9.58 4.07
CA VAL A 269 -2.41 -8.19 4.27
C VAL A 269 -1.16 -7.39 4.65
N ILE A 270 -0.95 -6.30 3.95
CA ILE A 270 0.21 -5.41 4.15
C ILE A 270 -0.18 -4.02 4.68
N ASP A 271 -1.44 -3.65 4.56
CA ASP A 271 -1.95 -2.38 5.06
C ASP A 271 -1.98 -2.37 6.60
N PRO A 272 -1.19 -1.50 7.26
CA PRO A 272 -1.12 -1.46 8.71
C PRO A 272 -2.43 -1.06 9.37
N PHE A 273 -3.21 -0.14 8.77
CA PHE A 273 -4.50 0.28 9.31
C PHE A 273 -5.49 -0.89 9.38
N ILE A 274 -5.61 -1.65 8.29
CA ILE A 274 -6.49 -2.82 8.23
C ILE A 274 -6.06 -3.86 9.26
N LEU A 275 -4.76 -4.16 9.36
CA LEU A 275 -4.23 -5.10 10.35
C LEU A 275 -4.51 -4.66 11.77
N PHE A 276 -4.27 -3.38 12.10
CA PHE A 276 -4.53 -2.81 13.41
C PHE A 276 -6.02 -2.85 13.74
N TYR A 277 -6.87 -2.40 12.81
CA TYR A 277 -8.32 -2.44 12.97
C TYR A 277 -8.82 -3.84 13.30
N HIS A 278 -8.42 -4.85 12.53
CA HIS A 278 -8.85 -6.24 12.76
C HIS A 278 -8.34 -6.82 14.07
N HIS A 279 -7.13 -6.45 14.48
CA HIS A 279 -6.55 -6.98 15.73
C HIS A 279 -7.18 -6.36 16.96
N PHE A 280 -7.44 -5.06 16.95
CA PHE A 280 -7.86 -4.31 18.13
C PHE A 280 -9.34 -3.89 18.16
N SER A 281 -10.08 -3.91 17.04
CA SER A 281 -11.51 -3.59 17.07
C SER A 281 -12.33 -4.43 18.07
N PRO A 282 -12.01 -5.71 18.33
CA PRO A 282 -12.72 -6.49 19.36
C PRO A 282 -12.51 -5.97 20.79
N TYR A 283 -11.47 -5.18 21.04
CA TYR A 283 -11.16 -4.62 22.38
C TYR A 283 -11.83 -3.25 22.60
N LYS A 284 -12.46 -2.68 21.57
CA LYS A 284 -13.22 -1.43 21.73
C LYS A 284 -14.42 -1.69 22.63
N THR A 285 -14.44 -1.02 23.78
CA THR A 285 -15.57 -0.99 24.70
C THR A 285 -16.01 0.45 24.91
N SER A 286 -17.29 0.68 25.14
CA SER A 286 -17.83 2.01 25.43
C SER A 286 -17.33 2.62 26.74
N TYR A 287 -16.62 1.84 27.56
CA TYR A 287 -16.18 2.23 28.90
C TYR A 287 -14.69 2.54 29.02
N ASP A 288 -13.86 2.19 28.03
CA ASP A 288 -12.41 2.41 28.09
C ASP A 288 -11.90 3.22 26.91
N THR A 289 -12.07 4.52 27.00
CA THR A 289 -11.62 5.52 26.02
C THR A 289 -10.11 5.75 26.02
N HIS A 290 -9.37 5.17 26.99
CA HIS A 290 -7.91 5.23 27.13
C HIS A 290 -7.28 3.84 27.07
N PHE A 291 -7.84 2.95 26.28
CA PHE A 291 -7.41 1.56 26.17
C PHE A 291 -5.93 1.45 25.75
N TRP A 292 -5.51 2.23 24.75
CA TRP A 292 -4.15 2.15 24.24
C TRP A 292 -3.12 2.70 25.22
N GLN A 293 -3.39 3.84 25.84
CA GLN A 293 -2.52 4.42 26.89
C GLN A 293 -2.33 3.46 28.07
N LYS A 294 -3.39 2.77 28.51
CA LYS A 294 -3.31 1.75 29.57
C LYS A 294 -2.57 0.49 29.14
N SER A 295 -2.47 0.24 27.84
CA SER A 295 -1.85 -0.94 27.26
C SER A 295 -0.36 -0.74 26.93
N ILE A 296 0.24 0.41 27.25
CA ILE A 296 1.65 0.69 26.99
C ILE A 296 2.53 -0.39 27.67
N ASN A 297 3.47 -0.94 26.89
CA ASN A 297 4.44 -1.95 27.33
C ASN A 297 3.82 -3.29 27.82
N THR A 298 2.54 -3.54 27.56
CA THR A 298 1.97 -4.86 27.81
C THR A 298 2.52 -5.89 26.80
N PRO A 299 2.51 -7.18 27.14
CA PRO A 299 2.89 -8.24 26.18
C PRO A 299 2.09 -8.18 24.87
N ALA A 300 0.81 -7.80 24.92
CA ALA A 300 -0.05 -7.69 23.75
C ALA A 300 0.41 -6.59 22.80
N THR A 301 0.66 -5.38 23.30
CA THR A 301 1.15 -4.24 22.52
C THR A 301 2.56 -4.50 21.96
N ASN A 302 3.44 -5.08 22.77
CA ASN A 302 4.79 -5.43 22.31
C ASN A 302 4.77 -6.49 21.21
N THR A 303 3.89 -7.49 21.34
CA THR A 303 3.69 -8.51 20.29
C THR A 303 3.15 -7.89 19.03
N TRP A 304 2.19 -6.96 19.14
CA TRP A 304 1.66 -6.22 18.01
C TRP A 304 2.75 -5.42 17.27
N TYR A 305 3.52 -4.61 18.01
CA TYR A 305 4.59 -3.82 17.36
C TYR A 305 5.66 -4.72 16.73
N GLY A 306 5.98 -5.86 17.34
CA GLY A 306 6.88 -6.85 16.73
C GLY A 306 6.34 -7.34 15.38
N PHE A 307 5.09 -7.75 15.36
CA PHE A 307 4.41 -8.23 14.16
C PHE A 307 4.29 -7.12 13.08
N ALA A 308 3.86 -5.92 13.49
CA ALA A 308 3.72 -4.80 12.57
C ALA A 308 5.07 -4.36 11.98
N PHE A 309 6.13 -4.33 12.78
CA PHE A 309 7.47 -3.98 12.33
C PHE A 309 8.02 -4.98 11.30
N GLU A 310 7.80 -6.31 11.50
CA GLU A 310 8.12 -7.30 10.46
C GLU A 310 7.45 -6.94 9.12
N ARG A 311 6.16 -6.54 9.14
CA ARG A 311 5.42 -6.12 7.93
C ARG A 311 5.98 -4.86 7.29
N ILE A 312 6.29 -3.87 8.12
CA ILE A 312 6.87 -2.60 7.64
C ILE A 312 8.24 -2.85 7.00
N CYS A 313 9.09 -3.69 7.58
CA CYS A 313 10.35 -4.06 6.96
C CYS A 313 10.16 -4.71 5.58
N MET A 314 9.13 -5.55 5.42
CA MET A 314 8.80 -6.16 4.12
C MET A 314 8.28 -5.13 3.09
N LEU A 315 7.69 -4.02 3.52
CA LEU A 315 7.32 -2.90 2.66
C LEU A 315 8.51 -1.99 2.31
N HIS A 316 9.56 -2.03 3.12
CA HIS A 316 10.75 -1.17 3.01
C HIS A 316 12.00 -1.98 2.65
N VAL A 317 11.85 -3.07 1.87
CA VAL A 317 12.99 -3.91 1.48
C VAL A 317 14.00 -3.13 0.62
N GLU A 318 13.55 -2.19 -0.20
CA GLU A 318 14.44 -1.33 -1.01
C GLU A 318 15.36 -0.50 -0.11
N GLU A 319 14.82 0.11 0.95
CA GLU A 319 15.55 0.87 1.94
C GLU A 319 16.51 -0.03 2.74
N ILE A 320 16.08 -1.26 3.05
CA ILE A 320 16.93 -2.28 3.71
C ILE A 320 18.09 -2.69 2.80
N LEU A 321 17.82 -2.93 1.50
CA LEU A 321 18.88 -3.24 0.53
C LEU A 321 19.87 -2.09 0.40
N TYR A 322 19.40 -0.85 0.38
CA TYR A 322 20.25 0.34 0.38
C TYR A 322 21.13 0.39 1.64
N ALA A 323 20.53 0.20 2.82
CA ALA A 323 21.27 0.19 4.10
C ALA A 323 22.31 -0.95 4.21
N LEU A 324 22.06 -2.08 3.52
CA LEU A 324 23.00 -3.20 3.40
C LEU A 324 24.05 -3.00 2.28
N HIS A 325 24.00 -1.88 1.54
CA HIS A 325 24.81 -1.63 0.35
C HIS A 325 24.61 -2.69 -0.75
N LEU A 326 23.38 -3.14 -0.92
CA LEU A 326 22.95 -4.14 -1.90
C LEU A 326 22.06 -3.57 -3.02
N ASP A 327 21.83 -2.27 -3.03
CA ASP A 327 20.99 -1.55 -3.99
C ASP A 327 21.44 -1.69 -5.46
N VAL A 328 22.73 -1.91 -5.69
CA VAL A 328 23.31 -2.15 -7.03
C VAL A 328 23.51 -3.63 -7.37
N VAL A 329 23.24 -4.53 -6.43
CA VAL A 329 23.39 -5.97 -6.63
C VAL A 329 22.03 -6.57 -7.01
N PRO A 330 21.90 -7.29 -8.14
CA PRO A 330 20.67 -7.99 -8.43
C PRO A 330 20.31 -8.96 -7.30
N THR A 331 19.13 -8.75 -6.72
CA THR A 331 18.64 -9.53 -5.58
C THR A 331 17.24 -10.07 -5.85
N ASN A 332 16.93 -11.19 -5.23
CA ASN A 332 15.56 -11.68 -5.02
C ASN A 332 15.33 -11.86 -3.53
N TRP A 333 14.16 -11.49 -3.01
CA TRP A 333 13.90 -11.56 -1.59
C TRP A 333 12.52 -12.16 -1.29
N TYR A 334 12.42 -12.88 -0.18
CA TYR A 334 11.21 -13.56 0.25
C TYR A 334 11.29 -13.88 1.76
N SER A 335 10.14 -14.21 2.37
CA SER A 335 10.11 -14.86 3.68
C SER A 335 10.18 -16.36 3.48
N TRP A 336 10.90 -17.05 4.35
CA TRP A 336 11.06 -18.49 4.22
C TRP A 336 10.52 -19.25 5.45
N ARG A 337 9.95 -20.42 5.20
CA ARG A 337 9.45 -21.32 6.23
C ARG A 337 9.85 -22.75 5.91
N SER A 338 10.34 -23.46 6.93
CA SER A 338 10.61 -24.89 6.85
C SER A 338 9.33 -25.68 6.56
N ARG A 339 9.44 -26.69 5.73
CA ARG A 339 8.38 -27.65 5.40
C ARG A 339 8.60 -28.99 6.08
N GLU A 340 9.83 -29.35 6.34
CA GLU A 340 10.27 -30.68 6.83
C GLU A 340 10.63 -30.65 8.30
N SER A 341 11.08 -29.52 8.85
CA SER A 341 11.47 -29.40 10.25
C SER A 341 10.27 -29.45 11.19
N GLU A 342 10.33 -30.30 12.21
CA GLU A 342 9.34 -30.39 13.28
C GLU A 342 9.20 -29.05 14.04
N ASP A 343 10.27 -28.30 14.19
CA ASP A 343 10.35 -27.01 14.87
C ASP A 343 9.71 -25.84 14.09
N LYS A 344 9.19 -26.11 12.88
CA LYS A 344 8.56 -25.09 12.01
C LYS A 344 9.38 -23.80 11.89
N VAL A 345 10.67 -23.95 11.65
CA VAL A 345 11.63 -22.86 11.52
C VAL A 345 11.16 -21.84 10.49
N GLN A 346 11.32 -20.56 10.82
CA GLN A 346 10.95 -19.45 9.97
C GLN A 346 12.05 -18.40 9.93
N ILE A 347 12.21 -17.77 8.76
CA ILE A 347 13.11 -16.65 8.51
C ILE A 347 12.26 -15.49 8.00
N ASP A 348 12.38 -14.32 8.64
CA ASP A 348 11.57 -13.16 8.34
C ASP A 348 11.88 -12.61 6.94
N LEU A 349 13.17 -12.50 6.59
CA LEU A 349 13.62 -12.01 5.29
C LEU A 349 14.86 -12.76 4.82
N VAL A 350 14.75 -13.38 3.66
CA VAL A 350 15.88 -13.99 2.91
C VAL A 350 16.15 -13.12 1.70
N ILE A 351 17.41 -12.73 1.49
CA ILE A 351 17.86 -11.97 0.32
C ILE A 351 18.86 -12.83 -0.44
N GLU A 352 18.45 -13.34 -1.60
CA GLU A 352 19.34 -14.04 -2.51
C GLU A 352 20.04 -13.06 -3.43
N ARG A 353 21.34 -13.08 -3.44
CA ARG A 353 22.20 -12.15 -4.18
C ARG A 353 22.82 -12.82 -5.40
N ALA A 354 23.05 -12.04 -6.44
CA ALA A 354 23.71 -12.53 -7.66
C ALA A 354 25.22 -12.85 -7.44
N ASP A 355 25.83 -12.30 -6.37
CA ASP A 355 27.23 -12.54 -6.00
C ASP A 355 27.45 -13.87 -5.25
N ASN A 356 26.56 -14.82 -5.43
CA ASN A 356 26.61 -16.15 -4.82
C ASN A 356 26.51 -16.17 -3.29
N THR A 357 25.86 -15.17 -2.71
CA THR A 357 25.60 -15.05 -1.28
C THR A 357 24.08 -15.01 -1.00
N ILE A 358 23.69 -15.49 0.16
CA ILE A 358 22.34 -15.34 0.71
C ILE A 358 22.45 -14.60 2.04
N THR A 359 21.70 -13.52 2.21
CA THR A 359 21.56 -12.84 3.49
C THR A 359 20.28 -13.30 4.17
N ILE A 360 20.39 -13.84 5.37
CA ILE A 360 19.28 -14.23 6.25
C ILE A 360 19.13 -13.13 7.30
N ALA A 361 18.03 -12.42 7.28
CA ALA A 361 17.77 -11.32 8.21
C ALA A 361 16.66 -11.67 9.21
N GLU A 362 16.94 -11.40 10.48
CA GLU A 362 16.00 -11.46 11.61
C GLU A 362 15.53 -10.05 11.93
N ILE A 363 14.23 -9.88 12.17
CA ILE A 363 13.61 -8.58 12.45
C ILE A 363 13.14 -8.55 13.90
N LYS A 364 13.55 -7.55 14.68
CA LYS A 364 13.21 -7.42 16.10
C LYS A 364 12.83 -6.00 16.46
N PHE A 365 11.60 -5.82 16.93
CA PHE A 365 11.14 -4.56 17.51
C PHE A 365 11.51 -4.50 18.99
N ASN A 366 12.04 -3.36 19.42
CA ASN A 366 12.17 -3.00 20.83
C ASN A 366 11.74 -1.54 20.98
N ALA A 367 10.91 -1.24 21.98
CA ALA A 367 10.33 0.09 22.15
C ALA A 367 11.31 1.12 22.76
N LEU A 368 12.35 0.67 23.46
CA LEU A 368 13.11 1.55 24.38
C LEU A 368 14.63 1.46 24.26
N LYS A 369 15.18 0.34 23.76
CA LYS A 369 16.62 0.10 23.88
C LYS A 369 17.15 -0.83 22.79
N GLU A 370 18.48 -0.93 22.70
CA GLU A 370 19.17 -1.90 21.86
C GLU A 370 18.73 -3.35 22.16
N TYR A 371 18.65 -4.14 21.10
CA TYR A 371 18.35 -5.57 21.21
C TYR A 371 19.57 -6.33 21.73
N THR A 372 19.34 -7.25 22.63
CA THR A 372 20.42 -8.07 23.22
C THR A 372 20.18 -9.55 22.89
N ILE A 373 21.11 -10.13 22.13
CA ILE A 373 21.10 -11.56 21.83
C ILE A 373 21.51 -12.33 23.10
N ASN A 374 20.66 -13.19 23.61
CA ASN A 374 21.00 -14.14 24.66
C ASN A 374 21.41 -15.49 24.06
N LYS A 375 21.78 -16.46 24.92
CA LYS A 375 22.20 -17.79 24.51
C LYS A 375 21.16 -18.54 23.69
N ASP A 376 19.88 -18.45 24.10
CA ASP A 376 18.79 -19.16 23.43
C ASP A 376 18.49 -18.57 22.04
N GLU A 377 18.54 -17.25 21.93
CA GLU A 377 18.39 -16.55 20.64
C GLU A 377 19.54 -16.87 19.69
N TYR A 378 20.76 -16.90 20.20
CA TYR A 378 21.93 -17.34 19.44
C TYR A 378 21.76 -18.76 18.87
N GLN A 379 21.31 -19.71 19.69
CA GLN A 379 21.05 -21.08 19.23
C GLN A 379 19.92 -21.13 18.19
N LYS A 380 18.86 -20.33 18.34
CA LYS A 380 17.78 -20.23 17.36
C LYS A 380 18.27 -19.68 16.02
N ILE A 381 19.16 -18.68 16.02
CA ILE A 381 19.73 -18.11 14.79
C ILE A 381 20.56 -19.17 14.07
N LEU A 382 21.42 -19.89 14.79
CA LEU A 382 22.23 -20.96 14.20
C LEU A 382 21.36 -22.10 13.66
N ASN A 383 20.33 -22.50 14.39
CA ASN A 383 19.38 -23.52 13.95
C ASN A 383 18.66 -23.11 12.65
N ARG A 384 18.19 -21.84 12.57
CA ARG A 384 17.55 -21.31 11.35
C ARG A 384 18.46 -21.42 10.13
N VAL A 385 19.73 -21.04 10.28
CA VAL A 385 20.73 -21.14 9.22
C VAL A 385 20.94 -22.60 8.80
N GLY A 386 21.10 -23.51 9.78
CA GLY A 386 21.30 -24.93 9.53
C GLY A 386 20.15 -25.58 8.79
N VAL A 387 18.92 -25.40 9.30
CA VAL A 387 17.69 -25.95 8.67
C VAL A 387 17.48 -25.37 7.27
N PHE A 388 17.74 -24.07 7.10
CA PHE A 388 17.65 -23.45 5.77
C PHE A 388 18.66 -24.06 4.77
N GLN A 389 19.91 -24.28 5.19
CA GLN A 389 20.92 -24.92 4.34
C GLN A 389 20.53 -26.35 3.98
N GLU A 390 20.06 -27.12 4.93
CA GLU A 390 19.67 -28.52 4.78
C GLU A 390 18.49 -28.67 3.80
N GLU A 391 17.40 -27.91 4.00
CA GLU A 391 16.20 -28.03 3.16
C GLU A 391 16.40 -27.42 1.76
N THR A 392 17.12 -26.30 1.64
CA THR A 392 17.34 -25.65 0.34
C THR A 392 18.47 -26.29 -0.45
N LYS A 393 19.36 -27.04 0.21
CA LYS A 393 20.58 -27.62 -0.37
C LYS A 393 21.43 -26.59 -1.08
N THR A 394 21.41 -25.36 -0.58
CA THR A 394 22.15 -24.24 -1.20
C THR A 394 23.64 -24.42 -1.03
N LYS A 395 24.40 -24.08 -2.09
CA LYS A 395 25.86 -24.01 -2.06
C LYS A 395 26.39 -22.57 -1.94
N LYS A 396 25.47 -21.60 -1.84
CA LYS A 396 25.82 -20.18 -1.68
C LYS A 396 26.33 -19.91 -0.27
N GLY A 397 27.21 -18.94 -0.11
CA GLY A 397 27.60 -18.42 1.20
C GLY A 397 26.41 -17.82 1.94
N ILE A 398 26.30 -18.03 3.26
CA ILE A 398 25.23 -17.43 4.06
C ILE A 398 25.82 -16.35 4.96
N GLN A 399 25.20 -15.19 4.93
CA GLN A 399 25.44 -14.09 5.87
C GLN A 399 24.17 -13.86 6.70
N THR A 400 24.34 -13.49 7.95
CA THR A 400 23.24 -13.15 8.82
C THR A 400 23.17 -11.65 9.05
N ALA A 401 21.95 -11.11 9.06
CA ALA A 401 21.67 -9.72 9.36
C ALA A 401 20.63 -9.62 10.47
N MET A 402 20.64 -8.51 11.20
CA MET A 402 19.62 -8.20 12.18
C MET A 402 19.10 -6.78 11.94
N ILE A 403 17.78 -6.67 11.83
CA ILE A 403 17.07 -5.41 11.64
C ILE A 403 16.34 -5.09 12.94
N THR A 404 16.68 -3.96 13.55
CA THR A 404 16.16 -3.60 14.87
C THR A 404 15.74 -2.12 14.90
N THR A 405 15.02 -1.74 15.94
CA THR A 405 14.65 -0.32 16.15
C THR A 405 15.86 0.54 16.55
N PHE A 406 16.66 0.10 17.53
CA PHE A 406 17.74 0.90 18.12
C PHE A 406 19.14 0.31 17.96
N GLY A 407 19.29 -0.76 17.19
CA GLY A 407 20.56 -1.46 17.07
C GLY A 407 20.67 -2.66 18.01
N MET A 408 21.86 -3.23 18.02
CA MET A 408 22.15 -4.46 18.74
C MET A 408 23.31 -4.24 19.71
N ARG A 409 23.09 -4.62 20.97
CA ARG A 409 24.14 -4.58 21.99
C ARG A 409 25.21 -5.65 21.71
N ARG A 410 26.46 -5.25 21.68
CA ARG A 410 27.58 -6.19 21.53
C ARG A 410 27.78 -7.03 22.79
N ASN A 411 27.85 -8.35 22.63
CA ASN A 411 28.13 -9.31 23.68
C ASN A 411 28.78 -10.57 23.07
N SER A 412 29.02 -11.61 23.89
CA SER A 412 29.64 -12.88 23.45
C SER A 412 28.83 -13.65 22.39
N TYR A 413 27.53 -13.36 22.23
CA TYR A 413 26.63 -14.03 21.30
C TYR A 413 26.39 -13.22 20.01
N SER A 414 26.68 -11.92 20.02
CA SER A 414 26.39 -11.04 18.89
C SER A 414 27.26 -11.28 17.65
N GLY A 415 28.36 -12.05 17.78
CA GLY A 415 29.25 -12.38 16.67
C GLY A 415 28.65 -13.28 15.60
N CYS A 416 27.46 -13.87 15.83
CA CYS A 416 26.73 -14.60 14.80
C CYS A 416 26.04 -13.67 13.77
N ILE A 417 25.98 -12.36 14.00
CA ILE A 417 25.39 -11.37 13.10
C ILE A 417 26.48 -10.58 12.43
N GLN A 418 26.56 -10.65 11.10
CA GLN A 418 27.53 -9.90 10.29
C GLN A 418 27.09 -8.47 9.98
N ASN A 419 25.77 -8.26 9.78
CA ASN A 419 25.22 -6.96 9.43
C ASN A 419 24.09 -6.57 10.41
N SER A 420 24.09 -5.32 10.84
CA SER A 420 23.04 -4.77 11.70
C SER A 420 22.48 -3.48 11.10
N ILE A 421 21.17 -3.41 10.97
CA ILE A 421 20.42 -2.26 10.45
C ILE A 421 19.47 -1.77 11.53
N THR A 422 19.30 -0.47 11.60
CA THR A 422 18.36 0.21 12.51
C THR A 422 17.25 0.90 11.73
N ILE A 423 16.20 1.33 12.44
CA ILE A 423 15.19 2.19 11.81
C ILE A 423 15.80 3.48 11.27
N LYS A 424 16.87 4.00 11.89
CA LYS A 424 17.57 5.19 11.40
C LYS A 424 18.05 4.99 9.98
N ASP A 425 18.62 3.83 9.67
CA ASP A 425 19.14 3.52 8.35
C ASP A 425 18.00 3.41 7.31
N ILE A 426 16.83 2.89 7.71
CA ILE A 426 15.64 2.82 6.86
C ILE A 426 15.06 4.22 6.59
N PHE A 427 14.99 5.09 7.62
CA PHE A 427 14.52 6.47 7.45
C PHE A 427 15.47 7.33 6.59
N ASP A 428 16.77 7.07 6.67
CA ASP A 428 17.79 7.86 5.97
C ASP A 428 18.05 7.36 4.54
N ALA A 429 17.53 6.19 4.17
CA ALA A 429 17.68 5.64 2.82
C ALA A 429 17.09 6.60 1.76
N LYS A 430 17.84 6.79 0.67
CA LYS A 430 17.48 7.64 -0.48
C LYS A 430 17.17 6.73 -1.67
N CYS A 431 16.07 6.00 -1.59
CA CYS A 431 15.60 5.15 -2.69
C CYS A 431 14.59 5.87 -3.55
#